data_166bb56e8abd1c0f38e6d49784f4b731
#
_entry.id   166bb56e8abd1c0f38e6d49784f4b731
#
_cell.length_a   1.000
_cell.length_b   1.000
_cell.length_c   1.000
_cell.angle_alpha   90.00
_cell.angle_beta   90.00
_cell.angle_gamma   90.00
#
_symmetry.space_group_name_H-M   'P 1'
#
loop_
_entity.id
_entity.type
_entity.pdbx_description
1 polymer ?
#
loop_
_entity_poly.entity_id
_entity_poly.type
_entity_poly.pdbx_seq_one_letter_code
_entity_poly.pdbx_strand_id
1 'polypeptide(L)'
;MLRLLPDNLLKYTCEGVLIRAHYIRQLDNIHKTTLATKQAAKKMLHHFNHKLDKLRNKIANEAYAKGLQVLLADIIRFSIEYQEKFVQYEFQQREQLVATIGEFLDSPEIQVKLTQYLMSSVPLEQKVTLDIPTTLQRYFESELDNSNIKLNCHNNKTIAIHTGDQITFFDPAIFLNDLRAQFHRPFSETYQPIFEQNIKQLLLNFINTFTPSDDLSSRKPIFKRG
;
A
#
# COMPACT_ATOMS: atom_id res chain seq x y z
N MET A 1 76.15 37.20 -12.06
CA MET A 1 74.73 36.95 -12.23
C MET A 1 73.94 38.21 -11.89
N LEU A 2 73.47 38.91 -12.88
CA LEU A 2 72.56 40.05 -12.71
C LEU A 2 71.19 39.52 -12.24
N ARG A 3 70.81 39.79 -11.01
CA ARG A 3 69.44 39.46 -10.53
C ARG A 3 68.52 40.54 -11.04
N LEU A 4 67.51 40.13 -11.82
CA LEU A 4 66.40 40.98 -12.22
C LEU A 4 65.66 41.50 -10.98
N LEU A 5 65.75 42.82 -10.76
CA LEU A 5 65.01 43.52 -9.75
C LEU A 5 63.49 43.56 -10.22
N PRO A 6 62.58 43.34 -9.33
CA PRO A 6 61.14 43.50 -9.68
C PRO A 6 60.93 44.97 -10.07
N ASP A 7 60.10 45.19 -11.12
CA ASP A 7 59.78 46.46 -11.75
C ASP A 7 59.36 47.59 -10.77
N ASN A 8 58.77 47.21 -9.64
CA ASN A 8 58.35 48.14 -8.59
C ASN A 8 59.52 48.85 -7.88
N LEU A 9 60.73 48.31 -7.93
CA LEU A 9 61.89 48.86 -7.28
C LEU A 9 62.65 49.82 -8.21
N LEU A 10 62.50 49.70 -9.52
CA LEU A 10 63.07 50.64 -10.50
C LEU A 10 62.52 52.05 -10.36
N LYS A 11 61.29 52.20 -9.79
CA LYS A 11 60.70 53.52 -9.53
C LYS A 11 61.34 54.30 -8.39
N TYR A 12 62.15 53.65 -7.58
CA TYR A 12 62.79 54.24 -6.43
C TYR A 12 64.31 54.33 -6.58
N THR A 13 64.86 53.95 -7.73
CA THR A 13 66.28 54.15 -8.03
C THR A 13 66.45 55.52 -8.67
N CYS A 14 66.69 56.51 -7.89
CA CYS A 14 67.31 57.77 -8.40
C CYS A 14 68.77 57.51 -8.64
N GLU A 15 69.22 57.73 -9.88
CA GLU A 15 70.58 57.93 -10.32
C GLU A 15 71.66 57.12 -9.57
N GLY A 16 71.82 55.85 -9.95
CA GLY A 16 73.03 55.11 -9.57
C GLY A 16 73.22 54.73 -8.09
N VAL A 17 72.16 54.75 -7.29
CA VAL A 17 72.29 54.40 -5.89
C VAL A 17 72.46 52.89 -5.75
N LEU A 18 73.60 52.48 -5.28
CA LEU A 18 73.89 51.12 -4.84
C LEU A 18 72.96 50.74 -3.67
N ILE A 19 71.93 50.02 -3.97
CA ILE A 19 71.01 49.45 -2.94
C ILE A 19 71.87 48.49 -2.12
N ARG A 20 71.97 48.72 -0.81
CA ARG A 20 72.78 47.87 0.08
C ARG A 20 72.27 46.42 0.02
N ALA A 21 73.17 45.47 -0.07
CA ALA A 21 72.92 44.07 -0.17
C ALA A 21 71.92 43.54 0.91
N HIS A 22 71.87 44.21 2.03
CA HIS A 22 70.90 43.94 3.12
C HIS A 22 69.44 44.16 2.70
N TYR A 23 69.13 45.26 2.02
CA TYR A 23 67.77 45.55 1.54
C TYR A 23 67.33 44.58 0.43
N ILE A 24 68.26 44.19 -0.44
CA ILE A 24 67.97 43.19 -1.48
C ILE A 24 67.63 41.86 -0.86
N ARG A 25 68.35 41.43 0.20
CA ARG A 25 68.05 40.19 0.93
C ARG A 25 66.65 40.24 1.63
N GLN A 26 66.32 41.37 2.24
CA GLN A 26 64.99 41.58 2.86
C GLN A 26 63.87 41.48 1.83
N LEU A 27 64.04 42.11 0.68
CA LEU A 27 63.00 42.02 -0.41
C LEU A 27 62.89 40.62 -0.97
N ASP A 28 63.98 39.90 -1.13
CA ASP A 28 64.01 38.50 -1.57
C ASP A 28 63.23 37.59 -0.54
N ASN A 29 63.46 37.86 0.75
CA ASN A 29 62.73 37.13 1.82
C ASN A 29 61.26 37.48 1.86
N ILE A 30 60.85 38.73 1.67
CA ILE A 30 59.49 39.16 1.57
C ILE A 30 58.80 38.50 0.36
N HIS A 31 59.48 38.48 -0.78
CA HIS A 31 58.99 37.84 -1.99
C HIS A 31 58.76 36.32 -1.82
N LYS A 32 59.73 35.62 -1.21
CA LYS A 32 59.66 34.19 -0.89
C LYS A 32 58.51 33.88 0.09
N THR A 33 58.40 34.72 1.15
CA THR A 33 57.27 34.55 2.11
C THR A 33 55.93 34.80 1.47
N THR A 34 55.81 35.79 0.59
CA THR A 34 54.57 36.08 -0.13
C THR A 34 54.18 34.94 -1.07
N LEU A 35 55.15 34.35 -1.78
CA LEU A 35 54.91 33.17 -2.62
C LEU A 35 54.50 31.94 -1.78
N ALA A 36 55.18 31.69 -0.67
CA ALA A 36 54.85 30.58 0.24
C ALA A 36 53.44 30.74 0.83
N THR A 37 53.05 31.95 1.24
CA THR A 37 51.71 32.25 1.77
C THR A 37 50.66 32.09 0.70
N LYS A 38 50.89 32.54 -0.54
CA LYS A 38 49.96 32.32 -1.67
C LYS A 38 49.78 30.83 -1.98
N GLN A 39 50.85 30.05 -1.96
CA GLN A 39 50.78 28.59 -2.15
C GLN A 39 50.05 27.90 -1.01
N ALA A 40 50.31 28.27 0.24
CA ALA A 40 49.63 27.76 1.42
C ALA A 40 48.10 28.07 1.38
N ALA A 41 47.75 29.32 1.04
CA ALA A 41 46.38 29.75 0.89
C ALA A 41 45.65 28.94 -0.22
N LYS A 42 46.33 28.73 -1.37
CA LYS A 42 45.77 27.91 -2.47
C LYS A 42 45.54 26.44 -2.05
N LYS A 43 46.49 25.86 -1.32
CA LYS A 43 46.34 24.50 -0.75
C LYS A 43 45.21 24.43 0.27
N MET A 44 45.08 25.40 1.16
CA MET A 44 43.99 25.50 2.13
C MET A 44 42.64 25.61 1.44
N LEU A 45 42.48 26.45 0.43
CA LEU A 45 41.28 26.62 -0.35
C LEU A 45 40.85 25.31 -1.05
N HIS A 46 41.82 24.62 -1.65
CA HIS A 46 41.57 23.34 -2.30
C HIS A 46 41.13 22.28 -1.28
N HIS A 47 41.76 22.19 -0.13
CA HIS A 47 41.39 21.27 0.94
C HIS A 47 40.00 21.57 1.52
N PHE A 48 39.70 22.87 1.68
CA PHE A 48 38.39 23.32 2.14
C PHE A 48 37.28 22.95 1.15
N ASN A 49 37.48 23.23 -0.15
CA ASN A 49 36.51 22.84 -1.18
C ASN A 49 36.26 21.32 -1.21
N HIS A 50 37.33 20.53 -1.10
CA HIS A 50 37.20 19.09 -1.05
C HIS A 50 36.42 18.59 0.19
N LYS A 51 36.65 19.24 1.35
CA LYS A 51 35.83 18.94 2.56
C LYS A 51 34.37 19.35 2.38
N LEU A 52 34.09 20.49 1.76
CA LEU A 52 32.74 20.94 1.47
C LEU A 52 32.02 19.98 0.53
N ASP A 53 32.69 19.52 -0.51
CA ASP A 53 32.07 18.55 -1.45
C ASP A 53 31.74 17.21 -0.78
N LYS A 54 32.66 16.71 0.08
CA LYS A 54 32.40 15.52 0.89
C LYS A 54 31.21 15.70 1.83
N LEU A 55 31.13 16.85 2.51
CA LEU A 55 30.02 17.17 3.40
C LEU A 55 28.68 17.29 2.63
N ARG A 56 28.69 17.95 1.49
CA ARG A 56 27.50 18.07 0.63
C ARG A 56 26.99 16.70 0.18
N ASN A 57 27.91 15.83 -0.27
CA ASN A 57 27.56 14.49 -0.70
C ASN A 57 27.01 13.65 0.48
N LYS A 58 27.62 13.77 1.66
CA LYS A 58 27.15 13.09 2.86
C LYS A 58 25.72 13.54 3.24
N ILE A 59 25.49 14.85 3.30
CA ILE A 59 24.16 15.41 3.61
C ILE A 59 23.13 15.00 2.56
N ALA A 60 23.49 15.04 1.28
CA ALA A 60 22.60 14.61 0.20
C ALA A 60 22.21 13.13 0.34
N ASN A 61 23.18 12.25 0.62
CA ASN A 61 22.92 10.82 0.83
C ASN A 61 22.06 10.55 2.08
N GLU A 62 22.33 11.25 3.18
CA GLU A 62 21.53 11.14 4.41
C GLU A 62 20.09 11.65 4.19
N ALA A 63 19.92 12.77 3.50
CA ALA A 63 18.59 13.30 3.17
C ALA A 63 17.82 12.35 2.25
N TYR A 64 18.49 11.75 1.27
CA TYR A 64 17.90 10.78 0.38
C TYR A 64 17.48 9.50 1.12
N ALA A 65 18.36 8.95 1.96
CA ALA A 65 18.05 7.77 2.78
C ALA A 65 16.85 8.03 3.71
N LYS A 66 16.82 9.21 4.34
CA LYS A 66 15.69 9.61 5.20
C LYS A 66 14.39 9.78 4.41
N GLY A 67 14.46 10.35 3.22
CA GLY A 67 13.31 10.47 2.31
C GLY A 67 12.75 9.10 1.92
N LEU A 68 13.60 8.14 1.60
CA LEU A 68 13.19 6.76 1.31
C LEU A 68 12.53 6.08 2.52
N GLN A 69 13.07 6.26 3.73
CA GLN A 69 12.46 5.71 4.94
C GLN A 69 11.04 6.23 5.15
N VAL A 70 10.84 7.53 4.98
CA VAL A 70 9.49 8.14 5.09
C VAL A 70 8.56 7.58 4.03
N LEU A 71 9.00 7.53 2.78
CA LEU A 71 8.20 6.97 1.68
C LEU A 71 7.77 5.51 1.95
N LEU A 72 8.71 4.67 2.41
CA LEU A 72 8.40 3.28 2.75
C LEU A 72 7.41 3.18 3.91
N ALA A 73 7.57 4.00 4.95
CA ALA A 73 6.63 4.05 6.06
C ALA A 73 5.23 4.46 5.60
N ASP A 74 5.12 5.43 4.69
CA ASP A 74 3.85 5.87 4.13
C ASP A 74 3.19 4.79 3.26
N ILE A 75 3.96 4.07 2.45
CA ILE A 75 3.46 2.94 1.64
C ILE A 75 2.91 1.83 2.55
N ILE A 76 3.64 1.47 3.61
CA ILE A 76 3.20 0.44 4.56
C ILE A 76 1.91 0.88 5.25
N ARG A 77 1.85 2.12 5.76
CA ARG A 77 0.64 2.66 6.39
C ARG A 77 -0.55 2.63 5.43
N PHE A 78 -0.37 3.12 4.21
CA PHE A 78 -1.42 3.09 3.19
C PHE A 78 -1.89 1.66 2.89
N SER A 79 -0.98 0.69 2.81
CA SER A 79 -1.33 -0.70 2.56
C SER A 79 -2.18 -1.29 3.69
N ILE A 80 -1.86 -0.99 4.95
CA ILE A 80 -2.64 -1.41 6.12
C ILE A 80 -4.03 -0.77 6.09
N GLU A 81 -4.12 0.55 5.91
CA GLU A 81 -5.39 1.27 5.85
C GLU A 81 -6.27 0.77 4.69
N TYR A 82 -5.67 0.48 3.55
CA TYR A 82 -6.37 -0.09 2.41
C TYR A 82 -6.94 -1.48 2.72
N GLN A 83 -6.14 -2.33 3.35
CA GLN A 83 -6.57 -3.68 3.73
C GLN A 83 -7.73 -3.64 4.74
N GLU A 84 -7.65 -2.78 5.75
CA GLU A 84 -8.74 -2.60 6.72
C GLU A 84 -10.05 -2.15 6.05
N LYS A 85 -9.97 -1.15 5.16
CA LYS A 85 -11.14 -0.69 4.39
C LYS A 85 -11.69 -1.75 3.47
N PHE A 86 -10.82 -2.54 2.84
CA PHE A 86 -11.24 -3.62 1.97
C PHE A 86 -12.01 -4.70 2.73
N VAL A 87 -11.51 -5.12 3.90
CA VAL A 87 -12.21 -6.08 4.77
C VAL A 87 -13.56 -5.55 5.24
N GLN A 88 -13.63 -4.27 5.63
CA GLN A 88 -14.89 -3.64 6.02
C GLN A 88 -15.89 -3.59 4.85
N TYR A 89 -15.43 -3.22 3.67
CA TYR A 89 -16.27 -3.19 2.47
C TYR A 89 -16.78 -4.59 2.12
N GLU A 90 -15.93 -5.60 2.15
CA GLU A 90 -16.28 -6.99 1.90
C GLU A 90 -17.35 -7.49 2.89
N PHE A 91 -17.19 -7.17 4.18
CA PHE A 91 -18.18 -7.50 5.20
C PHE A 91 -19.54 -6.82 4.91
N GLN A 92 -19.54 -5.54 4.59
CA GLN A 92 -20.76 -4.81 4.25
C GLN A 92 -21.47 -5.40 3.03
N GLN A 93 -20.72 -5.75 1.98
CA GLN A 93 -21.29 -6.39 0.79
C GLN A 93 -21.93 -7.74 1.09
N ARG A 94 -21.32 -8.53 1.96
CA ARG A 94 -21.89 -9.84 2.39
C ARG A 94 -23.18 -9.65 3.19
N GLU A 95 -23.20 -8.73 4.14
CA GLU A 95 -24.42 -8.45 4.90
C GLU A 95 -25.54 -7.92 3.99
N GLN A 96 -25.23 -7.10 3.01
CA GLN A 96 -26.21 -6.65 2.02
C GLN A 96 -26.74 -7.81 1.17
N LEU A 97 -25.87 -8.73 0.74
CA LEU A 97 -26.29 -9.94 0.01
C LEU A 97 -27.22 -10.82 0.85
N VAL A 98 -26.87 -11.06 2.12
CA VAL A 98 -27.72 -11.85 3.03
C VAL A 98 -29.07 -11.16 3.25
N ALA A 99 -29.10 -9.84 3.43
CA ALA A 99 -30.34 -9.08 3.56
C ALA A 99 -31.19 -9.18 2.29
N THR A 100 -30.59 -9.01 1.10
CA THR A 100 -31.31 -9.14 -0.19
C THR A 100 -31.87 -10.55 -0.40
N ILE A 101 -31.08 -11.59 -0.04
CA ILE A 101 -31.55 -12.98 -0.10
C ILE A 101 -32.73 -13.19 0.90
N GLY A 102 -32.63 -12.58 2.09
CA GLY A 102 -33.72 -12.62 3.07
C GLY A 102 -35.00 -11.99 2.53
N GLU A 103 -34.95 -10.82 1.94
CA GLU A 103 -36.07 -10.15 1.30
C GLU A 103 -36.65 -10.99 0.15
N PHE A 104 -35.77 -11.62 -0.63
CA PHE A 104 -36.17 -12.50 -1.71
C PHE A 104 -36.93 -13.74 -1.18
N LEU A 105 -36.44 -14.39 -0.12
CA LEU A 105 -37.08 -15.53 0.52
C LEU A 105 -38.39 -15.18 1.23
N ASP A 106 -38.56 -13.93 1.65
CA ASP A 106 -39.79 -13.43 2.25
C ASP A 106 -40.88 -13.13 1.20
N SER A 107 -40.52 -13.10 -0.09
CA SER A 107 -41.51 -12.91 -1.17
C SER A 107 -42.49 -14.09 -1.25
N PRO A 108 -43.80 -13.83 -1.22
CA PRO A 108 -44.82 -14.90 -1.33
C PRO A 108 -44.68 -15.77 -2.57
N GLU A 109 -44.26 -15.16 -3.70
CA GLU A 109 -44.08 -15.89 -4.96
C GLU A 109 -42.97 -16.94 -4.87
N ILE A 110 -41.89 -16.60 -4.18
CA ILE A 110 -40.75 -17.51 -3.98
C ILE A 110 -41.10 -18.60 -2.98
N GLN A 111 -41.80 -18.25 -1.91
CA GLN A 111 -42.28 -19.23 -0.92
C GLN A 111 -43.23 -20.23 -1.55
N VAL A 112 -44.15 -19.80 -2.43
CA VAL A 112 -45.04 -20.71 -3.22
C VAL A 112 -44.19 -21.65 -4.08
N LYS A 113 -43.23 -21.14 -4.84
CA LYS A 113 -42.33 -21.97 -5.68
C LYS A 113 -41.53 -22.97 -4.86
N LEU A 114 -40.98 -22.54 -3.70
CA LEU A 114 -40.27 -23.41 -2.79
C LEU A 114 -41.18 -24.53 -2.25
N THR A 115 -42.40 -24.19 -1.88
CA THR A 115 -43.39 -25.18 -1.43
C THR A 115 -43.71 -26.17 -2.53
N GLN A 116 -43.96 -25.71 -3.76
CA GLN A 116 -44.23 -26.59 -4.92
C GLN A 116 -42.99 -27.48 -5.22
N TYR A 117 -41.79 -26.96 -5.12
CA TYR A 117 -40.55 -27.73 -5.28
C TYR A 117 -40.42 -28.82 -4.21
N LEU A 118 -40.66 -28.47 -2.94
CA LEU A 118 -40.65 -29.45 -1.84
C LEU A 118 -41.73 -30.53 -2.05
N MET A 119 -42.93 -30.14 -2.49
CA MET A 119 -44.00 -31.08 -2.81
C MET A 119 -43.63 -32.02 -3.96
N SER A 120 -42.96 -31.52 -4.99
CA SER A 120 -42.52 -32.35 -6.12
C SER A 120 -41.46 -33.39 -5.75
N SER A 121 -40.74 -33.17 -4.64
CA SER A 121 -39.73 -34.12 -4.14
C SER A 121 -40.33 -35.29 -3.34
N VAL A 122 -41.63 -35.27 -3.06
CA VAL A 122 -42.34 -36.27 -2.24
C VAL A 122 -43.07 -37.26 -3.13
N PRO A 123 -43.02 -38.59 -2.86
CA PRO A 123 -43.76 -39.59 -3.59
C PRO A 123 -45.30 -39.40 -3.42
N LEU A 124 -46.04 -39.36 -4.54
CA LEU A 124 -47.47 -39.03 -4.60
C LEU A 124 -48.41 -40.09 -3.93
N GLU A 125 -47.87 -41.23 -3.50
CA GLU A 125 -48.67 -42.35 -2.98
C GLU A 125 -49.00 -42.25 -1.48
N GLN A 126 -48.40 -41.27 -0.76
CA GLN A 126 -48.57 -41.13 0.68
C GLN A 126 -49.46 -39.94 1.05
N LYS A 127 -50.14 -40.06 2.22
CA LYS A 127 -50.85 -38.91 2.79
C LYS A 127 -49.81 -37.84 3.20
N VAL A 128 -49.96 -36.68 2.64
CA VAL A 128 -49.03 -35.55 2.87
C VAL A 128 -49.74 -34.53 3.75
N THR A 129 -49.07 -34.07 4.81
CA THR A 129 -49.49 -32.90 5.57
C THR A 129 -48.51 -31.76 5.28
N LEU A 130 -49.04 -30.64 4.80
CA LEU A 130 -48.30 -29.46 4.43
C LEU A 130 -48.51 -28.37 5.49
N ASP A 131 -47.45 -28.02 6.19
CA ASP A 131 -47.42 -26.91 7.16
C ASP A 131 -46.86 -25.68 6.48
N ILE A 132 -47.65 -24.62 6.35
CA ILE A 132 -47.29 -23.38 5.65
C ILE A 132 -47.61 -22.13 6.48
N PRO A 133 -46.95 -21.02 6.22
CA PRO A 133 -47.35 -19.72 6.74
C PRO A 133 -48.78 -19.34 6.33
N THR A 134 -49.54 -18.71 7.23
CA THR A 134 -50.89 -18.21 6.95
C THR A 134 -50.95 -17.27 5.75
N THR A 135 -49.86 -16.57 5.45
CA THR A 135 -49.73 -15.68 4.27
C THR A 135 -49.84 -16.43 2.95
N LEU A 136 -49.48 -17.72 2.91
CA LEU A 136 -49.49 -18.56 1.71
C LEU A 136 -50.79 -19.32 1.53
N GLN A 137 -51.66 -19.38 2.55
CA GLN A 137 -52.91 -20.15 2.52
C GLN A 137 -53.74 -19.89 1.25
N ARG A 138 -53.91 -18.63 0.87
CA ARG A 138 -54.71 -18.22 -0.29
C ARG A 138 -54.19 -18.76 -1.63
N TYR A 139 -52.90 -19.02 -1.72
CA TYR A 139 -52.28 -19.52 -2.96
C TYR A 139 -52.46 -21.02 -3.14
N PHE A 140 -52.68 -21.75 -2.05
CA PHE A 140 -52.79 -23.21 -2.07
C PHE A 140 -54.24 -23.72 -1.90
N GLU A 141 -55.15 -22.91 -1.37
CA GLU A 141 -56.58 -23.32 -1.23
C GLU A 141 -57.22 -23.71 -2.57
N SER A 142 -56.85 -23.03 -3.67
CA SER A 142 -57.41 -23.31 -5.00
C SER A 142 -56.78 -24.53 -5.68
N GLU A 143 -55.54 -24.90 -5.32
CA GLU A 143 -54.83 -26.03 -5.95
C GLU A 143 -55.07 -27.36 -5.23
N LEU A 144 -55.46 -27.33 -3.96
CA LEU A 144 -55.53 -28.50 -3.08
C LEU A 144 -56.89 -29.15 -2.95
N ASP A 145 -57.97 -28.54 -3.49
CA ASP A 145 -59.37 -29.08 -3.39
C ASP A 145 -59.53 -30.51 -3.94
N ASN A 146 -58.55 -31.03 -4.71
CA ASN A 146 -58.62 -32.36 -5.32
C ASN A 146 -57.46 -33.31 -4.85
N SER A 147 -56.66 -32.96 -3.84
CA SER A 147 -55.51 -33.74 -3.44
C SER A 147 -55.63 -34.30 -2.02
N ASN A 148 -55.05 -35.51 -1.77
CA ASN A 148 -54.90 -36.11 -0.45
C ASN A 148 -53.97 -35.35 0.50
N ILE A 149 -53.86 -34.03 0.34
CA ILE A 149 -52.96 -33.16 1.08
C ILE A 149 -53.74 -32.43 2.16
N LYS A 150 -53.31 -32.58 3.41
CA LYS A 150 -53.86 -31.85 4.54
C LYS A 150 -53.05 -30.59 4.76
N LEU A 151 -53.69 -29.44 4.75
CA LEU A 151 -53.07 -28.15 4.96
C LEU A 151 -53.17 -27.73 6.43
N ASN A 152 -52.03 -27.39 7.06
CA ASN A 152 -51.95 -26.75 8.36
C ASN A 152 -51.29 -25.37 8.21
N CYS A 153 -51.95 -24.35 8.73
CA CYS A 153 -51.43 -22.97 8.65
C CYS A 153 -50.92 -22.53 10.02
N HIS A 154 -49.78 -21.87 10.02
CA HIS A 154 -49.16 -21.32 11.22
C HIS A 154 -48.59 -19.90 10.98
N ASN A 155 -48.21 -19.21 12.07
CA ASN A 155 -47.69 -17.84 11.97
C ASN A 155 -46.18 -17.73 11.73
N ASN A 156 -45.48 -18.86 11.69
CA ASN A 156 -44.04 -18.89 11.42
C ASN A 156 -43.80 -18.86 9.91
N LYS A 157 -42.58 -18.49 9.49
CA LYS A 157 -42.14 -18.46 8.08
C LYS A 157 -41.63 -19.82 7.58
N THR A 158 -41.68 -20.84 8.42
CA THR A 158 -41.18 -22.19 8.12
C THR A 158 -42.19 -22.92 7.20
N ILE A 159 -41.66 -23.62 6.22
CA ILE A 159 -42.45 -24.50 5.35
C ILE A 159 -42.05 -25.93 5.69
N ALA A 160 -43.01 -26.81 6.04
CA ALA A 160 -42.70 -28.19 6.33
C ALA A 160 -43.67 -29.14 5.65
N ILE A 161 -43.17 -30.29 5.20
CA ILE A 161 -43.93 -31.36 4.57
C ILE A 161 -43.72 -32.63 5.38
N HIS A 162 -44.82 -33.17 5.88
CA HIS A 162 -44.85 -34.43 6.62
C HIS A 162 -45.34 -35.54 5.70
N THR A 163 -44.50 -36.57 5.51
CA THR A 163 -44.81 -37.72 4.67
C THR A 163 -44.53 -39.00 5.48
N GLY A 164 -45.57 -39.61 6.07
CA GLY A 164 -45.36 -40.74 6.98
C GLY A 164 -44.46 -40.36 8.15
N ASP A 165 -43.30 -41.03 8.24
CA ASP A 165 -42.32 -40.80 9.31
C ASP A 165 -41.22 -39.76 8.95
N GLN A 166 -41.27 -39.18 7.74
CA GLN A 166 -40.31 -38.20 7.26
C GLN A 166 -40.86 -36.79 7.31
N ILE A 167 -40.03 -35.87 7.78
CA ILE A 167 -40.32 -34.43 7.79
C ILE A 167 -39.27 -33.72 6.96
N THR A 168 -39.69 -33.08 5.88
CA THR A 168 -38.81 -32.19 5.11
C THR A 168 -39.25 -30.76 5.42
N PHE A 169 -38.32 -29.91 5.90
CA PHE A 169 -38.67 -28.54 6.23
C PHE A 169 -37.67 -27.56 5.65
N PHE A 170 -38.14 -26.38 5.41
CA PHE A 170 -37.33 -25.22 5.03
C PHE A 170 -37.63 -24.07 5.98
N ASP A 171 -36.60 -23.58 6.66
CA ASP A 171 -36.67 -22.41 7.52
C ASP A 171 -35.75 -21.32 6.96
N PRO A 172 -36.32 -20.19 6.48
CA PRO A 172 -35.52 -19.07 5.96
C PRO A 172 -34.50 -18.54 6.97
N ALA A 173 -34.82 -18.52 8.28
CA ALA A 173 -33.94 -18.00 9.30
C ALA A 173 -32.69 -18.90 9.50
N ILE A 174 -32.92 -20.24 9.53
CA ILE A 174 -31.82 -21.20 9.62
C ILE A 174 -30.92 -21.09 8.39
N PHE A 175 -31.55 -21.05 7.20
CA PHE A 175 -30.79 -20.91 5.94
C PHE A 175 -29.93 -19.64 5.90
N LEU A 176 -30.49 -18.49 6.30
CA LEU A 176 -29.75 -17.23 6.34
C LEU A 176 -28.62 -17.24 7.37
N ASN A 177 -28.81 -17.89 8.51
CA ASN A 177 -27.77 -18.05 9.52
C ASN A 177 -26.65 -18.97 9.02
N ASP A 178 -26.96 -20.06 8.35
CA ASP A 178 -25.98 -20.95 7.74
C ASP A 178 -25.21 -20.22 6.64
N LEU A 179 -25.90 -19.43 5.83
CA LEU A 179 -25.29 -18.60 4.79
C LEU A 179 -24.33 -17.56 5.39
N ARG A 180 -24.76 -16.89 6.48
CA ARG A 180 -23.85 -15.98 7.24
C ARG A 180 -22.63 -16.72 7.77
N ALA A 181 -22.82 -17.89 8.35
CA ALA A 181 -21.71 -18.68 8.87
C ALA A 181 -20.72 -19.09 7.77
N GLN A 182 -21.21 -19.42 6.57
CA GLN A 182 -20.34 -19.71 5.42
C GLN A 182 -19.60 -18.47 4.91
N PHE A 183 -20.26 -17.30 4.91
CA PHE A 183 -19.65 -16.04 4.51
C PHE A 183 -18.70 -15.47 5.56
N HIS A 184 -18.76 -15.91 6.81
CA HIS A 184 -17.82 -15.46 7.86
C HIS A 184 -16.40 -16.00 7.69
N ARG A 185 -16.16 -16.93 6.79
CA ARG A 185 -14.79 -17.30 6.41
C ARG A 185 -14.21 -16.17 5.54
N PRO A 186 -13.25 -15.39 6.04
CA PRO A 186 -12.73 -14.30 5.25
C PRO A 186 -12.09 -14.85 3.98
N PHE A 187 -12.43 -14.32 2.82
CA PHE A 187 -11.68 -14.56 1.58
C PHE A 187 -10.21 -14.21 1.75
N SER A 188 -9.92 -13.33 2.72
CA SER A 188 -8.58 -12.88 3.07
C SER A 188 -7.64 -14.02 3.50
N GLU A 189 -8.12 -15.12 4.09
CA GLU A 189 -7.23 -16.23 4.45
C GLU A 189 -6.57 -16.88 3.24
N THR A 190 -7.22 -16.83 2.09
CA THR A 190 -6.68 -17.37 0.83
C THR A 190 -5.78 -16.36 0.11
N TYR A 191 -6.03 -15.06 0.26
CA TYR A 191 -5.34 -13.99 -0.47
C TYR A 191 -4.28 -13.23 0.37
N GLN A 192 -4.38 -13.25 1.71
CA GLN A 192 -3.41 -12.60 2.60
C GLN A 192 -1.95 -13.01 2.32
N PRO A 193 -1.61 -14.30 2.25
CA PRO A 193 -0.21 -14.68 2.03
C PRO A 193 0.30 -14.26 0.65
N ILE A 194 -0.56 -14.20 -0.37
CA ILE A 194 -0.19 -13.78 -1.72
C ILE A 194 0.10 -12.28 -1.75
N PHE A 195 -0.72 -11.48 -1.06
CA PHE A 195 -0.56 -10.03 -1.01
C PHE A 195 0.68 -9.63 -0.20
N GLU A 196 0.90 -10.26 0.96
CA GLU A 196 2.11 -10.05 1.77
C GLU A 196 3.38 -10.47 1.05
N GLN A 197 3.38 -11.59 0.35
CA GLN A 197 4.52 -12.04 -0.45
C GLN A 197 4.80 -11.12 -1.62
N ASN A 198 3.77 -10.65 -2.32
CA ASN A 198 3.92 -9.73 -3.45
C ASN A 198 4.45 -8.36 -3.01
N ILE A 199 3.94 -7.80 -1.92
CA ILE A 199 4.45 -6.53 -1.38
C ILE A 199 5.89 -6.71 -0.89
N LYS A 200 6.19 -7.80 -0.18
CA LYS A 200 7.54 -8.08 0.30
C LYS A 200 8.52 -8.24 -0.86
N GLN A 201 8.14 -8.94 -1.92
CA GLN A 201 8.97 -9.05 -3.12
C GLN A 201 9.14 -7.72 -3.87
N LEU A 202 8.07 -6.93 -3.99
CA LEU A 202 8.14 -5.59 -4.58
C LEU A 202 9.07 -4.68 -3.79
N LEU A 203 8.98 -4.69 -2.45
CA LEU A 203 9.86 -3.92 -1.58
C LEU A 203 11.32 -4.40 -1.66
N LEU A 204 11.56 -5.71 -1.71
CA LEU A 204 12.89 -6.27 -1.90
C LEU A 204 13.48 -5.90 -3.27
N ASN A 205 12.69 -6.00 -4.32
CA ASN A 205 13.10 -5.58 -5.67
C ASN A 205 13.39 -4.08 -5.71
N PHE A 206 12.55 -3.26 -5.08
CA PHE A 206 12.76 -1.84 -4.96
C PHE A 206 14.06 -1.52 -4.20
N ILE A 207 14.29 -2.14 -3.05
CA ILE A 207 15.53 -1.98 -2.28
C ILE A 207 16.75 -2.41 -3.12
N ASN A 208 16.69 -3.53 -3.84
CA ASN A 208 17.78 -4.02 -4.67
C ASN A 208 18.07 -3.11 -5.89
N THR A 209 17.06 -2.43 -6.43
CA THR A 209 17.27 -1.43 -7.51
C THR A 209 17.90 -0.14 -6.97
N PHE A 210 17.80 0.13 -5.67
CA PHE A 210 18.35 1.31 -5.01
C PHE A 210 19.63 1.05 -4.22
N THR A 211 20.19 -0.16 -4.25
CA THR A 211 21.59 -0.30 -3.81
C THR A 211 22.41 0.63 -4.69
N PRO A 212 23.08 1.66 -4.13
CA PRO A 212 23.89 2.54 -4.93
C PRO A 212 24.98 1.66 -5.56
N SER A 213 24.85 1.42 -6.86
CA SER A 213 26.01 0.99 -7.63
C SER A 213 27.09 2.02 -7.36
N ASP A 214 28.29 1.58 -7.03
CA ASP A 214 29.48 2.40 -6.76
C ASP A 214 29.83 3.37 -7.91
N ASP A 215 29.03 3.46 -8.93
CA ASP A 215 29.16 4.26 -10.14
C ASP A 215 28.68 5.72 -10.04
N LEU A 216 28.26 6.19 -8.85
CA LEU A 216 27.96 7.63 -8.64
C LEU A 216 29.19 8.54 -8.64
N SER A 217 30.42 7.96 -8.73
CA SER A 217 31.65 8.76 -8.88
C SER A 217 31.78 9.42 -10.25
N SER A 218 31.00 9.02 -11.27
CA SER A 218 31.13 9.50 -12.65
C SER A 218 30.05 10.50 -13.11
N ARG A 219 29.01 10.78 -12.32
CA ARG A 219 28.04 11.82 -12.67
C ARG A 219 28.56 13.21 -12.33
N LYS A 220 29.13 13.89 -13.32
CA LYS A 220 29.43 15.34 -13.30
C LYS A 220 28.15 16.11 -12.90
N PRO A 221 28.24 17.07 -11.96
CA PRO A 221 27.07 17.87 -11.57
C PRO A 221 26.56 18.68 -12.75
N ILE A 222 25.28 18.46 -13.11
CA ILE A 222 24.56 19.28 -14.11
C ILE A 222 24.09 20.56 -13.41
N PHE A 223 25.01 21.38 -12.96
CA PHE A 223 24.72 22.77 -12.61
C PHE A 223 25.49 23.68 -13.55
N LYS A 224 24.92 23.98 -14.72
CA LYS A 224 25.29 25.17 -15.48
C LYS A 224 24.73 26.38 -14.72
N ARG A 225 25.64 27.22 -14.24
CA ARG A 225 25.30 28.58 -13.80
C ARG A 225 24.80 29.35 -15.02
N GLY A 226 23.58 29.87 -14.95
CA GLY A 226 23.15 31.04 -15.66
C GLY A 226 23.47 32.26 -14.82
#